data_5cc2a6512c4e8a5a52f1cabe04ce66bc
#
_entry.id   5cc2a6512c4e8a5a52f1cabe04ce66bc
#
_cell.length_a   1.000
_cell.length_b   1.000
_cell.length_c   1.000
_cell.angle_alpha   90.00
_cell.angle_beta   90.00
_cell.angle_gamma   90.00
#
_symmetry.space_group_name_H-M   'P 1'
#
loop_
_entity.id
_entity.type
_entity.pdbx_description
1 polymer ?
#
loop_
_entity_poly.entity_id
_entity_poly.type
_entity_poly.pdbx_seq_one_letter_code
_entity_poly.pdbx_strand_id
1 'polypeptide(L)'
;MKILFFFSVILSSLISQDHLDALIQDVLHGSRDSAAIYLPAIDQKYPNNPTVMYLKGLLETDGDEAMKIFSNLYNTHPTSDYGDDAVMKVAEYYYAAGLYVQASNWLKKMPIYYSRSEHIE
;
A
#
# COMPACT_ATOMS: atom_id res chain seq x y z
N MET A 1 -2.54 -14.98 35.03
CA MET A 1 -3.32 -13.97 34.29
C MET A 1 -2.50 -13.11 33.37
N LYS A 2 -1.34 -12.60 33.76
CA LYS A 2 -0.47 -11.75 32.90
C LYS A 2 0.10 -12.50 31.68
N ILE A 3 0.36 -13.80 31.79
CA ILE A 3 0.93 -14.62 30.70
C ILE A 3 -0.09 -14.87 29.58
N LEU A 4 -1.37 -15.06 29.90
CA LEU A 4 -2.46 -15.25 28.95
C LEU A 4 -2.75 -13.97 28.14
N PHE A 5 -2.58 -12.79 28.75
CA PHE A 5 -2.75 -11.50 28.09
C PHE A 5 -1.65 -11.23 27.06
N PHE A 6 -0.40 -11.60 27.38
CA PHE A 6 0.74 -11.48 26.46
C PHE A 6 0.60 -12.40 25.24
N PHE A 7 0.11 -13.61 25.43
CA PHE A 7 -0.10 -14.57 24.34
C PHE A 7 -1.21 -14.12 23.39
N SER A 8 -2.26 -13.50 23.90
CA SER A 8 -3.35 -12.93 23.11
C SER A 8 -2.91 -11.75 22.24
N VAL A 9 -2.00 -10.91 22.75
CA VAL A 9 -1.47 -9.74 22.00
C VAL A 9 -0.56 -10.18 20.87
N ILE A 10 0.27 -11.21 21.09
CA ILE A 10 1.17 -11.74 20.04
C ILE A 10 0.35 -12.42 18.93
N LEU A 11 -0.68 -13.18 19.29
CA LEU A 11 -1.54 -13.83 18.32
C LEU A 11 -2.33 -12.84 17.47
N SER A 12 -2.79 -11.75 18.09
CA SER A 12 -3.51 -10.69 17.35
C SER A 12 -2.61 -9.92 16.38
N SER A 13 -1.31 -9.78 16.68
CA SER A 13 -0.38 -9.11 15.76
C SER A 13 0.00 -9.97 14.56
N LEU A 14 0.07 -11.29 14.71
CA LEU A 14 0.32 -12.23 13.60
C LEU A 14 -0.87 -12.35 12.65
N ILE A 15 -2.09 -12.41 13.19
CA ILE A 15 -3.33 -12.46 12.40
C ILE A 15 -3.54 -11.14 11.65
N SER A 16 -3.05 -10.02 12.20
CA SER A 16 -3.22 -8.67 11.67
C SER A 16 -2.57 -8.48 10.29
N GLN A 17 -1.34 -8.98 10.03
CA GLN A 17 -0.68 -8.83 8.73
C GLN A 17 -1.41 -9.61 7.62
N ASP A 18 -1.75 -10.86 7.86
CA ASP A 18 -2.52 -11.67 6.90
C ASP A 18 -3.89 -11.06 6.63
N HIS A 19 -4.52 -10.47 7.64
CA HIS A 19 -5.79 -9.77 7.48
C HIS A 19 -5.65 -8.50 6.63
N LEU A 20 -4.58 -7.73 6.81
CA LEU A 20 -4.28 -6.55 5.99
C LEU A 20 -4.06 -6.92 4.52
N ASP A 21 -3.29 -7.97 4.26
CA ASP A 21 -3.06 -8.46 2.91
C ASP A 21 -4.36 -8.96 2.26
N ALA A 22 -5.22 -9.63 3.03
CA ALA A 22 -6.54 -10.04 2.56
C ALA A 22 -7.44 -8.86 2.20
N LEU A 23 -7.44 -7.78 2.98
CA LEU A 23 -8.18 -6.56 2.68
C LEU A 23 -7.70 -5.91 1.38
N ILE A 24 -6.40 -5.91 1.12
CA ILE A 24 -5.84 -5.41 -0.14
C ILE A 24 -6.36 -6.26 -1.32
N GLN A 25 -6.33 -7.58 -1.22
CA GLN A 25 -6.85 -8.46 -2.26
C GLN A 25 -8.35 -8.23 -2.50
N ASP A 26 -9.13 -8.04 -1.46
CA ASP A 26 -10.56 -7.71 -1.57
C ASP A 26 -10.77 -6.40 -2.36
N VAL A 27 -10.01 -5.36 -2.05
CA VAL A 27 -10.08 -4.07 -2.77
C VAL A 27 -9.69 -4.23 -4.23
N LEU A 28 -8.61 -4.95 -4.52
CA LEU A 28 -8.15 -5.19 -5.89
C LEU A 28 -9.16 -6.01 -6.72
N HIS A 29 -9.97 -6.84 -6.08
CA HIS A 29 -11.05 -7.60 -6.70
C HIS A 29 -12.42 -6.87 -6.70
N GLY A 30 -12.45 -5.61 -6.29
CA GLY A 30 -13.64 -4.75 -6.35
C GLY A 30 -14.44 -4.64 -5.06
N SER A 31 -14.08 -5.34 -3.99
CA SER A 31 -14.79 -5.31 -2.69
C SER A 31 -14.17 -4.24 -1.77
N ARG A 32 -14.61 -3.00 -1.94
CA ARG A 32 -14.02 -1.86 -1.21
C ARG A 32 -14.65 -1.59 0.15
N ASP A 33 -15.90 -1.96 0.35
CA ASP A 33 -16.71 -1.49 1.48
C ASP A 33 -16.19 -1.97 2.84
N SER A 34 -15.85 -3.24 2.97
CA SER A 34 -15.33 -3.78 4.23
C SER A 34 -13.97 -3.18 4.59
N ALA A 35 -13.08 -3.00 3.61
CA ALA A 35 -11.80 -2.36 3.82
C ALA A 35 -11.96 -0.90 4.27
N ALA A 36 -12.87 -0.16 3.66
CA ALA A 36 -13.16 1.23 4.01
C ALA A 36 -13.69 1.37 5.45
N ILE A 37 -14.50 0.42 5.91
CA ILE A 37 -15.02 0.40 7.28
C ILE A 37 -13.89 0.20 8.31
N TYR A 38 -12.94 -0.70 8.04
CA TYR A 38 -11.85 -1.03 8.96
C TYR A 38 -10.67 -0.05 8.91
N LEU A 39 -10.50 0.68 7.81
CA LEU A 39 -9.33 1.53 7.59
C LEU A 39 -9.04 2.53 8.71
N PRO A 40 -10.01 3.29 9.25
CA PRO A 40 -9.71 4.28 10.29
C PRO A 40 -9.08 3.66 11.54
N ALA A 41 -9.59 2.51 11.99
CA ALA A 41 -9.06 1.81 13.15
C ALA A 41 -7.68 1.21 12.88
N ILE A 42 -7.46 0.66 11.69
CA ILE A 42 -6.18 0.07 11.26
C ILE A 42 -5.11 1.15 11.12
N ASP A 43 -5.44 2.29 10.52
CA ASP A 43 -4.52 3.42 10.34
C ASP A 43 -4.09 4.02 11.70
N GLN A 44 -5.02 4.10 12.64
CA GLN A 44 -4.71 4.55 14.00
C GLN A 44 -3.78 3.59 14.73
N LYS A 45 -3.96 2.28 14.54
CA LYS A 45 -3.15 1.25 15.20
C LYS A 45 -1.76 1.09 14.58
N TYR A 46 -1.65 1.24 13.27
CA TYR A 46 -0.43 1.02 12.50
C TYR A 46 -0.12 2.21 11.56
N PRO A 47 0.15 3.42 12.09
CA PRO A 47 0.21 4.65 11.29
C PRO A 47 1.34 4.69 10.24
N ASN A 48 2.42 3.92 10.44
CA ASN A 48 3.57 3.88 9.53
C ASN A 48 3.78 2.50 8.87
N ASN A 49 2.76 1.66 8.87
CA ASN A 49 2.84 0.35 8.25
C ASN A 49 2.68 0.48 6.72
N PRO A 50 3.64 -0.01 5.90
CA PRO A 50 3.57 0.14 4.44
C PRO A 50 2.36 -0.56 3.82
N THR A 51 1.91 -1.68 4.36
CA THR A 51 0.70 -2.37 3.89
C THR A 51 -0.55 -1.51 4.12
N VAL A 52 -0.64 -0.86 5.29
CA VAL A 52 -1.74 0.07 5.60
C VAL A 52 -1.67 1.31 4.70
N MET A 53 -0.49 1.84 4.44
CA MET A 53 -0.30 2.97 3.52
C MET A 53 -0.78 2.62 2.11
N TYR A 54 -0.46 1.43 1.62
CA TYR A 54 -0.92 0.97 0.31
C TYR A 54 -2.45 0.83 0.26
N LEU A 55 -3.04 0.20 1.27
CA LEU A 55 -4.49 0.09 1.40
C LEU A 55 -5.17 1.47 1.42
N LYS A 56 -4.61 2.41 2.17
CA LYS A 56 -5.09 3.79 2.24
C LYS A 56 -5.06 4.48 0.87
N GLY A 57 -3.98 4.31 0.12
CA GLY A 57 -3.86 4.84 -1.24
C GLY A 57 -4.90 4.24 -2.19
N LEU A 58 -5.13 2.91 -2.12
CA LEU A 58 -6.13 2.22 -2.94
C LEU A 58 -7.55 2.70 -2.66
N LEU A 59 -7.86 3.04 -1.42
CA LEU A 59 -9.20 3.48 -1.00
C LEU A 59 -9.43 4.98 -1.18
N GLU A 60 -8.36 5.77 -1.38
CA GLU A 60 -8.47 7.20 -1.60
C GLU A 60 -9.16 7.49 -2.94
N THR A 61 -10.19 8.31 -2.92
CA THR A 61 -10.96 8.68 -4.09
C THR A 61 -10.43 9.91 -4.83
N ASP A 62 -9.70 10.76 -4.13
CA ASP A 62 -8.98 11.89 -4.73
C ASP A 62 -7.66 11.41 -5.32
N GLY A 63 -7.49 11.56 -6.63
CA GLY A 63 -6.29 11.08 -7.33
C GLY A 63 -5.01 11.76 -6.90
N ASP A 64 -5.06 13.07 -6.61
CA ASP A 64 -3.90 13.82 -6.14
C ASP A 64 -3.46 13.35 -4.75
N GLU A 65 -4.41 13.12 -3.86
CA GLU A 65 -4.14 12.61 -2.52
C GLU A 65 -3.66 11.15 -2.55
N ALA A 66 -4.25 10.31 -3.40
CA ALA A 66 -3.78 8.94 -3.61
C ALA A 66 -2.32 8.92 -4.10
N MET A 67 -1.99 9.74 -5.08
CA MET A 67 -0.62 9.85 -5.59
C MET A 67 0.37 10.26 -4.50
N LYS A 68 0.00 11.20 -3.62
CA LYS A 68 0.83 11.61 -2.47
C LYS A 68 1.06 10.44 -1.50
N ILE A 69 0.02 9.65 -1.21
CA ILE A 69 0.11 8.48 -0.34
C ILE A 69 1.08 7.45 -0.93
N PHE A 70 0.94 7.12 -2.21
CA PHE A 70 1.83 6.17 -2.87
C PHE A 70 3.27 6.68 -3.00
N SER A 71 3.47 7.95 -3.29
CA SER A 71 4.80 8.58 -3.31
C SER A 71 5.47 8.51 -1.94
N ASN A 72 4.72 8.80 -0.88
CA ASN A 72 5.22 8.70 0.49
C ASN A 72 5.58 7.26 0.87
N LEU A 73 4.76 6.29 0.46
CA LEU A 73 5.05 4.87 0.65
C LEU A 73 6.40 4.48 0.01
N TYR A 74 6.61 4.85 -1.25
CA TYR A 74 7.88 4.61 -1.94
C TYR A 74 9.05 5.30 -1.22
N ASN A 75 8.89 6.56 -0.81
CA ASN A 75 9.96 7.34 -0.20
C ASN A 75 10.36 6.82 1.20
N THR A 76 9.40 6.31 1.95
CA THR A 76 9.62 5.86 3.34
C THR A 76 9.88 4.36 3.46
N HIS A 77 9.29 3.55 2.58
CA HIS A 77 9.36 2.09 2.61
C HIS A 77 9.61 1.48 1.22
N PRO A 78 10.70 1.87 0.53
CA PRO A 78 10.92 1.44 -0.87
C PRO A 78 11.12 -0.08 -1.00
N THR A 79 11.58 -0.75 0.04
CA THR A 79 11.85 -2.20 0.05
C THR A 79 10.68 -3.04 0.58
N SER A 80 9.56 -2.42 0.92
CA SER A 80 8.36 -3.16 1.34
C SER A 80 7.75 -3.95 0.17
N ASP A 81 6.87 -4.90 0.50
CA ASP A 81 6.17 -5.73 -0.49
C ASP A 81 5.34 -4.92 -1.48
N TYR A 82 4.95 -3.69 -1.12
CA TYR A 82 4.15 -2.79 -1.96
C TYR A 82 4.92 -1.57 -2.49
N GLY A 83 6.25 -1.56 -2.36
CA GLY A 83 7.08 -0.46 -2.85
C GLY A 83 7.02 -0.30 -4.38
N ASP A 84 7.13 -1.41 -5.11
CA ASP A 84 7.01 -1.45 -6.57
C ASP A 84 5.59 -1.13 -7.05
N ASP A 85 4.58 -1.65 -6.37
CA ASP A 85 3.18 -1.33 -6.65
C ASP A 85 2.91 0.16 -6.49
N ALA A 86 3.48 0.80 -5.46
CA ALA A 86 3.38 2.24 -5.25
C ALA A 86 4.01 3.04 -6.40
N VAL A 87 5.18 2.63 -6.90
CA VAL A 87 5.82 3.24 -8.07
C VAL A 87 4.90 3.16 -9.28
N MET A 88 4.31 2.01 -9.54
CA MET A 88 3.37 1.84 -10.64
C MET A 88 2.14 2.74 -10.51
N LYS A 89 1.59 2.86 -9.32
CA LYS A 89 0.43 3.74 -9.07
C LYS A 89 0.73 5.21 -9.33
N VAL A 90 1.91 5.68 -8.94
CA VAL A 90 2.33 7.07 -9.22
C VAL A 90 2.55 7.27 -10.74
N ALA A 91 3.18 6.32 -11.42
CA ALA A 91 3.37 6.38 -12.86
C ALA A 91 2.03 6.40 -13.61
N GLU A 92 1.09 5.57 -13.21
CA GLU A 92 -0.28 5.55 -13.78
C GLU A 92 -0.99 6.90 -13.60
N TYR A 93 -0.85 7.52 -12.43
CA TYR A 93 -1.41 8.85 -12.16
C TYR A 93 -0.87 9.89 -13.14
N TYR A 94 0.45 9.99 -13.29
CA TYR A 94 1.05 10.95 -14.20
C TYR A 94 0.69 10.67 -15.66
N TYR A 95 0.65 9.41 -16.05
CA TYR A 95 0.25 9.01 -17.39
C TYR A 95 -1.20 9.43 -17.69
N ALA A 96 -2.13 9.16 -16.79
CA ALA A 96 -3.53 9.54 -16.93
C ALA A 96 -3.72 11.06 -16.98
N ALA A 97 -2.86 11.82 -16.31
CA ALA A 97 -2.85 13.28 -16.34
C ALA A 97 -2.17 13.87 -17.61
N GLY A 98 -1.65 13.03 -18.51
CA GLY A 98 -0.90 13.47 -19.70
C GLY A 98 0.52 13.94 -19.44
N LEU A 99 1.03 13.69 -18.23
CA LEU A 99 2.37 14.09 -17.80
C LEU A 99 3.36 12.93 -18.07
N TYR A 100 3.62 12.65 -19.33
CA TYR A 100 4.33 11.45 -19.77
C TYR A 100 5.82 11.43 -19.38
N VAL A 101 6.46 12.60 -19.28
CA VAL A 101 7.86 12.67 -18.81
C VAL A 101 7.96 12.25 -17.35
N GLN A 102 7.06 12.74 -16.52
CA GLN A 102 6.98 12.37 -15.11
C GLN A 102 6.65 10.88 -14.95
N ALA A 103 5.68 10.37 -15.70
CA ALA A 103 5.35 8.95 -15.72
C ALA A 103 6.57 8.09 -16.10
N SER A 104 7.29 8.45 -17.15
CA SER A 104 8.50 7.77 -17.58
C SER A 104 9.58 7.78 -16.50
N ASN A 105 9.80 8.91 -15.83
CA ASN A 105 10.78 9.02 -14.75
C ASN A 105 10.46 8.08 -13.58
N TRP A 106 9.20 7.91 -13.26
CA TRP A 106 8.77 6.95 -12.24
C TRP A 106 8.96 5.51 -12.70
N LEU A 107 8.59 5.18 -13.93
CA LEU A 107 8.75 3.83 -14.49
C LEU A 107 10.21 3.39 -14.58
N LYS A 108 11.16 4.30 -14.78
CA LYS A 108 12.60 4.00 -14.78
C LYS A 108 13.12 3.47 -13.45
N LYS A 109 12.41 3.69 -12.35
CA LYS A 109 12.77 3.16 -11.03
C LYS A 109 12.59 1.63 -10.97
N MET A 110 11.71 1.06 -11.78
CA MET A 110 11.38 -0.37 -11.74
C MET A 110 12.57 -1.27 -12.04
N PRO A 111 13.25 -1.19 -13.20
CA PRO A 111 14.38 -2.08 -13.48
C PRO A 111 15.60 -1.83 -12.58
N ILE A 112 15.75 -0.63 -12.02
CA ILE A 112 16.89 -0.25 -11.18
C ILE A 112 16.72 -0.78 -9.75
N TYR A 113 15.54 -0.55 -9.15
CA TYR A 113 15.30 -0.84 -7.73
C TYR A 113 14.46 -2.10 -7.50
N TYR A 114 13.73 -2.58 -8.50
CA TYR A 114 12.77 -3.67 -8.39
C TYR A 114 12.93 -4.68 -9.53
N SER A 115 14.15 -5.16 -9.74
CA SER A 115 14.49 -6.07 -10.84
C SER A 115 13.70 -7.39 -10.85
N ARG A 116 13.07 -7.75 -9.75
CA ARG A 116 12.21 -8.93 -9.61
C ARG A 116 10.73 -8.62 -9.56
N SER A 117 10.35 -7.37 -9.83
CA SER A 117 8.94 -6.98 -9.83
C SER A 117 8.18 -7.64 -10.98
N GLU A 118 6.94 -8.02 -10.72
CA GLU A 118 5.98 -8.48 -11.72
C GLU A 118 5.61 -7.40 -12.75
N HIS A 119 5.91 -6.13 -12.46
CA HIS A 119 5.61 -4.99 -13.33
C HIS A 119 6.67 -4.72 -14.42
N ILE A 120 7.72 -5.54 -14.53
CA ILE A 120 8.86 -5.29 -15.45
C ILE A 120 8.69 -5.97 -16.83
N GLU A 121 7.65 -6.66 -17.10
CA GLU A 121 7.43 -7.34 -18.39
C GLU A 121 7.17 -6.39 -19.57
#